data_9cb20746dce3b0c469b665ff64bbf479
#
_entry.id   9cb20746dce3b0c469b665ff64bbf479
#
_cell.length_a   1.000
_cell.length_b   1.000
_cell.length_c   1.000
_cell.angle_alpha   90.00
_cell.angle_beta   90.00
_cell.angle_gamma   90.00
#
_symmetry.space_group_name_H-M   'P 1'
#
loop_
_entity.id
_entity.type
_entity.pdbx_description
1 polymer ?
#
loop_
_entity_poly.entity_id
_entity_poly.type
_entity_poly.pdbx_seq_one_letter_code
_entity_poly.pdbx_strand_id
1 'polypeptide(L)'
;MEKKLYPFKFIPVASRRPWGGSALVKELRKNFVECDEEGNETVLGDDVLIGESWELADMGIEDSVVANGWLAGNTISELMETYLERIVGEDVYNHYGRQFPLLIKFLDINDKLSVQVHPDDEVAAERYDSLGKAEIWYVMDAKPGAKMYCGFNREVSAQEFYDRCHAGTVDEVLNVIEPRKGDVIFITPGTVHAADGGLLIAEIQESSDMTFRLYDWGREFDPQTARPLHLEEAIDIIDYRPFDQTQFRKGPAWGSEE
;
A
#
# COMPACT_ATOMS: atom_id res chain seq x y z
N MET A 1 -31.16 -20.14 -17.89
CA MET A 1 -31.20 -19.52 -16.55
C MET A 1 -30.00 -18.58 -16.46
N GLU A 2 -30.23 -17.34 -16.16
CA GLU A 2 -29.17 -16.37 -15.90
C GLU A 2 -28.43 -16.79 -14.63
N LYS A 3 -27.08 -16.92 -14.71
CA LYS A 3 -26.26 -17.26 -13.55
C LYS A 3 -26.17 -16.05 -12.62
N LYS A 4 -26.40 -16.25 -11.32
CA LYS A 4 -26.28 -15.20 -10.32
C LYS A 4 -24.82 -14.94 -9.98
N LEU A 5 -24.47 -13.67 -9.73
CA LEU A 5 -23.21 -13.30 -9.13
C LEU A 5 -23.09 -13.91 -7.72
N TYR A 6 -21.87 -14.15 -7.28
CA TYR A 6 -21.52 -14.77 -6.01
C TYR A 6 -20.28 -14.09 -5.44
N PRO A 7 -19.93 -14.28 -4.16
CA PRO A 7 -18.70 -13.73 -3.60
C PRO A 7 -17.45 -14.27 -4.32
N PHE A 8 -16.66 -13.36 -4.87
CA PHE A 8 -15.41 -13.69 -5.56
C PHE A 8 -14.27 -13.89 -4.57
N LYS A 9 -13.38 -14.82 -4.94
CA LYS A 9 -12.04 -14.93 -4.35
C LYS A 9 -11.07 -14.67 -5.49
N PHE A 10 -9.99 -13.98 -5.20
CA PHE A 10 -8.97 -13.66 -6.18
C PHE A 10 -7.67 -14.41 -5.90
N ILE A 11 -6.87 -14.61 -6.94
CA ILE A 11 -5.53 -15.14 -6.83
C ILE A 11 -4.62 -14.00 -6.37
N PRO A 12 -3.92 -14.11 -5.22
CA PRO A 12 -3.05 -13.05 -4.75
C PRO A 12 -1.81 -12.93 -5.64
N VAL A 13 -1.39 -11.69 -5.92
CA VAL A 13 -0.17 -11.38 -6.67
C VAL A 13 0.95 -11.01 -5.71
N ALA A 14 2.10 -11.71 -5.80
CA ALA A 14 3.28 -11.41 -5.00
C ALA A 14 4.07 -10.25 -5.61
N SER A 15 4.47 -9.28 -4.78
CA SER A 15 5.40 -8.24 -5.17
C SER A 15 6.63 -8.26 -4.27
N ARG A 16 7.79 -8.50 -4.86
CA ARG A 16 9.07 -8.48 -4.15
C ARG A 16 9.49 -7.03 -3.92
N ARG A 17 9.82 -6.71 -2.68
CA ARG A 17 10.29 -5.39 -2.28
C ARG A 17 11.57 -5.54 -1.46
N PRO A 18 12.51 -4.58 -1.51
CA PRO A 18 13.78 -4.68 -0.77
C PRO A 18 13.59 -4.75 0.75
N TRP A 19 12.45 -4.30 1.26
CA TRP A 19 12.08 -4.32 2.66
C TRP A 19 11.19 -5.52 3.06
N GLY A 20 10.88 -6.41 2.12
CA GLY A 20 9.98 -7.55 2.33
C GLY A 20 10.49 -8.58 3.32
N GLY A 21 9.59 -9.40 3.82
CA GLY A 21 9.84 -10.49 4.75
C GLY A 21 9.24 -11.82 4.29
N SER A 22 9.09 -12.75 5.21
CA SER A 22 8.52 -14.08 4.95
C SER A 22 7.18 -14.31 5.65
N ALA A 23 6.61 -13.28 6.33
CA ALA A 23 5.38 -13.43 7.10
C ALA A 23 4.16 -13.71 6.23
N LEU A 24 4.11 -13.17 5.00
CA LEU A 24 3.02 -13.45 4.05
C LEU A 24 2.90 -14.95 3.76
N VAL A 25 4.01 -15.65 3.60
CA VAL A 25 4.04 -17.11 3.37
C VAL A 25 3.88 -17.86 4.69
N LYS A 26 4.68 -17.57 5.72
CA LYS A 26 4.73 -18.34 6.96
C LYS A 26 3.54 -18.13 7.88
N GLU A 27 3.10 -16.88 8.06
CA GLU A 27 2.07 -16.53 9.03
C GLU A 27 0.68 -16.48 8.37
N LEU A 28 0.57 -15.82 7.20
CA LEU A 28 -0.69 -15.76 6.46
C LEU A 28 -0.91 -16.97 5.55
N ARG A 29 0.08 -17.87 5.44
CA ARG A 29 0.00 -19.10 4.63
C ARG A 29 -0.39 -18.85 3.17
N LYS A 30 0.11 -17.73 2.63
CA LYS A 30 -0.09 -17.40 1.23
C LYS A 30 0.73 -18.34 0.35
N ASN A 31 0.12 -18.80 -0.71
CA ASN A 31 0.80 -19.56 -1.75
C ASN A 31 0.93 -18.67 -2.97
N PHE A 32 2.16 -18.34 -3.33
CA PHE A 32 2.44 -17.54 -4.51
C PHE A 32 3.05 -18.42 -5.59
N VAL A 33 2.68 -18.13 -6.82
CA VAL A 33 3.20 -18.80 -8.01
C VAL A 33 3.80 -17.75 -8.92
N GLU A 34 5.05 -17.95 -9.31
CA GLU A 34 5.69 -17.17 -10.37
C GLU A 34 5.68 -17.98 -11.66
N CYS A 35 5.38 -17.32 -12.77
CA CYS A 35 5.47 -17.92 -14.10
C CYS A 35 6.71 -17.35 -14.80
N ASP A 36 7.52 -18.21 -15.41
CA ASP A 36 8.62 -17.79 -16.28
C ASP A 36 8.12 -17.37 -17.67
N GLU A 37 9.03 -16.89 -18.51
CA GLU A 37 8.72 -16.46 -19.89
C GLU A 37 8.20 -17.61 -20.77
N GLU A 38 8.45 -18.84 -20.37
CA GLU A 38 8.00 -20.07 -21.07
C GLU A 38 6.65 -20.56 -20.53
N GLY A 39 6.10 -19.93 -19.48
CA GLY A 39 4.84 -20.27 -18.82
C GLY A 39 4.94 -21.41 -17.82
N ASN A 40 6.14 -21.78 -17.37
CA ASN A 40 6.31 -22.75 -16.29
C ASN A 40 6.02 -22.11 -14.95
N GLU A 41 5.18 -22.75 -14.15
CA GLU A 41 4.80 -22.30 -12.82
C GLU A 41 5.80 -22.78 -11.76
N THR A 42 6.24 -21.88 -10.90
CA THR A 42 7.07 -22.18 -9.74
C THR A 42 6.40 -21.66 -8.48
N VAL A 43 6.10 -22.56 -7.54
CA VAL A 43 5.59 -22.15 -6.21
C VAL A 43 6.74 -21.57 -5.41
N LEU A 44 6.55 -20.35 -4.86
CA LEU A 44 7.54 -19.67 -4.04
C LEU A 44 7.64 -20.37 -2.67
N GLY A 45 8.88 -20.68 -2.28
CA GLY A 45 9.17 -21.31 -0.99
C GLY A 45 9.13 -20.32 0.18
N ASP A 46 9.23 -20.87 1.39
CA ASP A 46 9.19 -20.11 2.66
C ASP A 46 10.40 -19.16 2.86
N ASP A 47 11.44 -19.32 2.07
CA ASP A 47 12.67 -18.52 2.10
C ASP A 47 12.63 -17.30 1.18
N VAL A 48 11.60 -17.19 0.35
CA VAL A 48 11.42 -16.05 -0.55
C VAL A 48 10.89 -14.85 0.24
N LEU A 49 11.58 -13.71 0.11
CA LEU A 49 11.17 -12.46 0.73
C LEU A 49 10.18 -11.72 -0.18
N ILE A 50 8.97 -11.49 0.33
CA ILE A 50 7.89 -10.82 -0.38
C ILE A 50 7.45 -9.64 0.48
N GLY A 51 7.44 -8.43 -0.12
CA GLY A 51 7.00 -7.23 0.59
C GLY A 51 5.48 -7.06 0.56
N GLU A 52 4.86 -7.35 -0.58
CA GLU A 52 3.43 -7.10 -0.78
C GLU A 52 2.73 -8.32 -1.35
N SER A 53 1.51 -8.57 -0.89
CA SER A 53 0.53 -9.47 -1.51
C SER A 53 -0.67 -8.64 -1.96
N TRP A 54 -0.85 -8.50 -3.26
CA TRP A 54 -1.99 -7.77 -3.81
C TRP A 54 -3.20 -8.71 -3.84
N GLU A 55 -4.20 -8.41 -3.05
CA GLU A 55 -5.38 -9.24 -2.85
C GLU A 55 -6.50 -8.91 -3.83
N LEU A 56 -6.59 -7.64 -4.21
CA LEU A 56 -7.53 -7.12 -5.18
C LEU A 56 -6.94 -5.86 -5.83
N ALA A 57 -6.76 -5.91 -7.14
CA ALA A 57 -6.18 -4.85 -7.95
C ALA A 57 -6.85 -4.79 -9.32
N ASP A 58 -7.13 -3.59 -9.79
CA ASP A 58 -7.56 -3.24 -11.15
C ASP A 58 -6.53 -2.25 -11.71
N MET A 59 -5.36 -2.78 -12.07
CA MET A 59 -4.16 -2.01 -12.42
C MET A 59 -3.60 -2.37 -13.81
N GLY A 60 -4.45 -2.86 -14.69
CA GLY A 60 -4.09 -3.23 -16.07
C GLY A 60 -3.28 -4.53 -16.12
N ILE A 61 -1.95 -4.47 -16.15
CA ILE A 61 -1.11 -5.68 -16.25
C ILE A 61 -1.23 -6.58 -15.01
N GLU A 62 -1.53 -6.00 -13.85
CA GLU A 62 -1.62 -6.69 -12.56
C GLU A 62 -3.08 -6.80 -12.07
N ASP A 63 -4.01 -7.02 -12.99
CA ASP A 63 -5.41 -7.24 -12.65
C ASP A 63 -5.61 -8.53 -11.87
N SER A 64 -6.41 -8.44 -10.80
CA SER A 64 -6.76 -9.62 -10.02
C SER A 64 -7.63 -10.59 -10.78
N VAL A 65 -7.23 -11.86 -10.77
CA VAL A 65 -7.93 -12.97 -11.45
C VAL A 65 -8.80 -13.72 -10.45
N VAL A 66 -10.06 -13.96 -10.82
CA VAL A 66 -11.02 -14.72 -10.01
C VAL A 66 -10.57 -16.18 -9.88
N ALA A 67 -10.47 -16.65 -8.64
CA ALA A 67 -10.02 -18.01 -8.31
C ALA A 67 -11.16 -19.04 -8.19
N ASN A 68 -12.43 -18.61 -8.09
CA ASN A 68 -13.53 -19.52 -7.75
C ASN A 68 -14.75 -19.38 -8.66
N GLY A 69 -15.57 -20.43 -8.66
CA GLY A 69 -16.88 -20.44 -9.29
C GLY A 69 -16.84 -20.41 -10.82
N TRP A 70 -17.95 -20.03 -11.44
CA TRP A 70 -18.10 -20.10 -12.91
C TRP A 70 -17.45 -18.91 -13.64
N LEU A 71 -16.96 -17.91 -12.91
CA LEU A 71 -16.19 -16.78 -13.43
C LEU A 71 -14.69 -16.94 -13.17
N ALA A 72 -14.24 -18.09 -12.63
CA ALA A 72 -12.82 -18.34 -12.44
C ALA A 72 -12.04 -18.13 -13.74
N GLY A 73 -10.90 -17.45 -13.66
CA GLY A 73 -10.05 -17.09 -14.79
C GLY A 73 -10.35 -15.74 -15.43
N ASN A 74 -11.47 -15.09 -15.10
CA ASN A 74 -11.72 -13.72 -15.56
C ASN A 74 -11.02 -12.72 -14.63
N THR A 75 -10.60 -11.58 -15.16
CA THR A 75 -10.02 -10.48 -14.37
C THR A 75 -11.10 -9.59 -13.75
N ILE A 76 -10.73 -8.79 -12.75
CA ILE A 76 -11.65 -7.80 -12.17
C ILE A 76 -12.10 -6.78 -13.21
N SER A 77 -11.23 -6.33 -14.12
CA SER A 77 -11.56 -5.42 -15.21
C SER A 77 -12.62 -6.01 -16.14
N GLU A 78 -12.49 -7.28 -16.54
CA GLU A 78 -13.50 -7.97 -17.36
C GLU A 78 -14.85 -8.07 -16.64
N LEU A 79 -14.82 -8.29 -15.31
CA LEU A 79 -16.05 -8.28 -14.51
C LEU A 79 -16.67 -6.89 -14.43
N MET A 80 -15.87 -5.85 -14.24
CA MET A 80 -16.33 -4.46 -14.22
C MET A 80 -16.92 -4.05 -15.58
N GLU A 81 -16.32 -4.45 -16.69
CA GLU A 81 -16.87 -4.20 -18.04
C GLU A 81 -18.19 -4.94 -18.29
N THR A 82 -18.33 -6.15 -17.76
CA THR A 82 -19.49 -7.01 -18.04
C THR A 82 -20.68 -6.76 -17.11
N TYR A 83 -20.40 -6.51 -15.83
CA TYR A 83 -21.43 -6.46 -14.78
C TYR A 83 -21.64 -5.06 -14.19
N LEU A 84 -20.74 -4.11 -14.48
CA LEU A 84 -20.89 -2.68 -14.17
C LEU A 84 -21.30 -2.44 -12.69
N GLU A 85 -22.36 -1.69 -12.47
CA GLU A 85 -22.91 -1.36 -11.15
C GLU A 85 -23.28 -2.60 -10.29
N ARG A 86 -23.44 -3.76 -10.90
CA ARG A 86 -23.75 -5.00 -10.15
C ARG A 86 -22.58 -5.50 -9.32
N ILE A 87 -21.34 -5.04 -9.59
CA ILE A 87 -20.13 -5.39 -8.81
C ILE A 87 -19.95 -4.42 -7.65
N VAL A 88 -19.99 -3.13 -7.91
CA VAL A 88 -19.60 -2.08 -6.94
C VAL A 88 -20.78 -1.27 -6.39
N GLY A 89 -21.96 -1.43 -6.96
CA GLY A 89 -23.13 -0.61 -6.67
C GLY A 89 -23.23 0.63 -7.56
N GLU A 90 -24.44 1.19 -7.62
CA GLU A 90 -24.77 2.27 -8.55
C GLU A 90 -23.99 3.56 -8.25
N ASP A 91 -23.89 3.94 -6.98
CA ASP A 91 -23.19 5.17 -6.58
C ASP A 91 -21.69 5.12 -6.90
N VAL A 92 -21.03 4.01 -6.60
CA VAL A 92 -19.60 3.81 -6.89
C VAL A 92 -19.36 3.76 -8.39
N TYR A 93 -20.21 3.06 -9.13
CA TYR A 93 -20.12 2.99 -10.59
C TYR A 93 -20.30 4.37 -11.26
N ASN A 94 -21.25 5.17 -10.77
CA ASN A 94 -21.47 6.52 -11.29
C ASN A 94 -20.28 7.46 -11.06
N HIS A 95 -19.46 7.21 -10.01
CA HIS A 95 -18.28 8.01 -9.67
C HIS A 95 -17.03 7.53 -10.41
N TYR A 96 -16.73 6.24 -10.34
CA TYR A 96 -15.48 5.67 -10.87
C TYR A 96 -15.62 5.00 -12.25
N GLY A 97 -16.84 4.85 -12.76
CA GLY A 97 -17.08 4.21 -14.04
C GLY A 97 -16.73 2.71 -14.01
N ARG A 98 -15.89 2.28 -14.94
CA ARG A 98 -15.51 0.87 -15.09
C ARG A 98 -14.30 0.46 -14.27
N GLN A 99 -13.59 1.40 -13.68
CA GLN A 99 -12.44 1.12 -12.84
C GLN A 99 -12.91 0.64 -11.45
N PHE A 100 -12.36 -0.46 -10.97
CA PHE A 100 -12.55 -0.85 -9.58
C PHE A 100 -11.77 0.10 -8.68
N PRO A 101 -12.40 0.76 -7.67
CA PRO A 101 -11.84 1.94 -7.04
C PRO A 101 -10.78 1.67 -5.98
N LEU A 102 -10.53 0.41 -5.62
CA LEU A 102 -9.64 0.06 -4.52
C LEU A 102 -8.52 -0.88 -4.96
N LEU A 103 -7.35 -0.69 -4.36
CA LEU A 103 -6.26 -1.64 -4.33
C LEU A 103 -6.08 -2.13 -2.89
N ILE A 104 -6.18 -3.43 -2.67
CA ILE A 104 -6.10 -4.06 -1.36
C ILE A 104 -4.86 -4.94 -1.31
N LYS A 105 -4.00 -4.71 -0.30
CA LYS A 105 -2.74 -5.42 -0.12
C LYS A 105 -2.55 -5.91 1.31
N PHE A 106 -1.72 -6.93 1.46
CA PHE A 106 -1.00 -7.19 2.71
C PHE A 106 0.46 -6.82 2.53
N LEU A 107 1.01 -6.11 3.51
CA LEU A 107 2.41 -5.69 3.53
C LEU A 107 3.14 -6.43 4.64
N ASP A 108 4.25 -7.09 4.31
CA ASP A 108 5.21 -7.63 5.27
C ASP A 108 6.44 -6.71 5.29
N ILE A 109 6.41 -5.73 6.17
CA ILE A 109 7.47 -4.73 6.31
C ILE A 109 8.50 -5.26 7.30
N ASN A 110 9.52 -5.96 6.79
CA ASN A 110 10.58 -6.55 7.61
C ASN A 110 11.78 -5.61 7.79
N ASP A 111 11.96 -4.65 6.87
CA ASP A 111 12.95 -3.57 6.92
C ASP A 111 12.26 -2.24 6.59
N LYS A 112 12.99 -1.14 6.58
CA LYS A 112 12.46 0.22 6.40
C LYS A 112 11.75 0.42 5.07
N LEU A 113 10.48 0.79 5.13
CA LEU A 113 9.74 1.34 4.00
C LEU A 113 10.26 2.75 3.69
N SER A 114 10.39 3.12 2.42
CA SER A 114 10.82 4.48 2.05
C SER A 114 9.93 5.56 2.67
N VAL A 115 10.51 6.72 2.96
CA VAL A 115 9.75 7.92 3.25
C VAL A 115 9.09 8.38 1.96
N GLN A 116 7.77 8.49 1.96
CA GLN A 116 6.97 8.69 0.76
C GLN A 116 5.76 9.57 1.03
N VAL A 117 5.16 10.07 -0.05
CA VAL A 117 3.92 10.84 -0.04
C VAL A 117 3.11 10.50 -1.30
N HIS A 118 1.81 10.69 -1.24
CA HIS A 118 0.89 10.46 -2.35
C HIS A 118 0.10 11.71 -2.70
N PRO A 119 -0.23 11.94 -3.98
CA PRO A 119 -1.05 13.06 -4.41
C PRO A 119 -2.53 12.81 -4.07
N ASP A 120 -3.31 13.87 -4.05
CA ASP A 120 -4.76 13.80 -4.12
C ASP A 120 -5.26 13.56 -5.56
N ASP A 121 -6.57 13.37 -5.72
CA ASP A 121 -7.20 13.12 -7.03
C ASP A 121 -6.99 14.26 -8.01
N GLU A 122 -7.01 15.52 -7.55
CA GLU A 122 -6.85 16.69 -8.42
C GLU A 122 -5.46 16.73 -9.03
N VAL A 123 -4.42 16.62 -8.19
CA VAL A 123 -3.02 16.58 -8.65
C VAL A 123 -2.72 15.34 -9.48
N ALA A 124 -3.24 14.18 -9.08
CA ALA A 124 -3.03 12.93 -9.80
C ALA A 124 -3.67 12.98 -11.20
N ALA A 125 -4.89 13.48 -11.32
CA ALA A 125 -5.57 13.62 -12.60
C ALA A 125 -4.90 14.68 -13.50
N GLU A 126 -4.53 15.84 -12.92
CA GLU A 126 -3.97 16.95 -13.70
C GLU A 126 -2.57 16.61 -14.25
N ARG A 127 -1.72 15.97 -13.43
CA ARG A 127 -0.30 15.80 -13.78
C ARG A 127 0.03 14.42 -14.34
N TYR A 128 -0.75 13.39 -14.02
CA TYR A 128 -0.36 12.00 -14.25
C TYR A 128 -1.45 11.13 -14.88
N ASP A 129 -2.63 11.67 -15.16
CA ASP A 129 -3.79 10.91 -15.69
C ASP A 129 -4.11 9.68 -14.81
N SER A 130 -4.14 9.88 -13.49
CA SER A 130 -4.28 8.83 -12.46
C SER A 130 -5.26 9.25 -11.38
N LEU A 131 -5.64 8.30 -10.53
CA LEU A 131 -6.32 8.59 -9.26
C LEU A 131 -5.30 9.02 -8.21
N GLY A 132 -5.77 9.76 -7.22
CA GLY A 132 -5.03 10.02 -5.99
C GLY A 132 -4.78 8.73 -5.19
N LYS A 133 -4.18 8.86 -4.01
CA LYS A 133 -3.88 7.71 -3.20
C LYS A 133 -4.04 8.00 -1.70
N ALA A 134 -5.29 7.97 -1.24
CA ALA A 134 -5.59 7.85 0.17
C ALA A 134 -5.46 6.39 0.62
N GLU A 135 -4.97 6.16 1.82
CA GLU A 135 -4.69 4.82 2.35
C GLU A 135 -5.23 4.64 3.77
N ILE A 136 -5.63 3.43 4.07
CA ILE A 136 -5.88 2.97 5.44
C ILE A 136 -4.93 1.81 5.72
N TRP A 137 -4.14 1.94 6.79
CA TRP A 137 -3.31 0.86 7.30
C TRP A 137 -3.95 0.27 8.56
N TYR A 138 -4.27 -1.00 8.51
CA TYR A 138 -4.66 -1.80 9.68
C TYR A 138 -3.47 -2.66 10.11
N VAL A 139 -3.00 -2.48 11.33
CA VAL A 139 -1.87 -3.25 11.88
C VAL A 139 -2.35 -4.64 12.28
N MET A 140 -2.00 -5.64 11.49
CA MET A 140 -2.32 -7.04 11.74
C MET A 140 -1.39 -7.66 12.79
N ASP A 141 -0.11 -7.27 12.77
CA ASP A 141 0.90 -7.61 13.77
C ASP A 141 1.99 -6.57 13.82
N ALA A 142 2.62 -6.40 14.99
CA ALA A 142 3.73 -5.48 15.20
C ALA A 142 4.74 -6.10 16.18
N LYS A 143 5.99 -6.25 15.74
CA LYS A 143 7.07 -6.72 16.60
C LYS A 143 7.51 -5.62 17.58
N PRO A 144 8.05 -5.98 18.76
CA PRO A 144 8.60 -4.99 19.67
C PRO A 144 9.65 -4.10 18.99
N GLY A 145 9.50 -2.78 19.13
CA GLY A 145 10.40 -1.80 18.52
C GLY A 145 10.03 -1.36 17.10
N ALA A 146 8.99 -1.96 16.50
CA ALA A 146 8.46 -1.49 15.21
C ALA A 146 7.94 -0.05 15.34
N LYS A 147 8.12 0.73 14.28
CA LYS A 147 7.70 2.13 14.21
C LYS A 147 6.96 2.41 12.92
N MET A 148 5.97 3.28 13.01
CA MET A 148 5.39 3.96 11.86
C MET A 148 5.68 5.44 11.95
N TYR A 149 5.92 6.05 10.82
CA TYR A 149 6.09 7.50 10.67
C TYR A 149 4.90 8.03 9.89
N CYS A 150 4.20 9.02 10.42
CA CYS A 150 3.02 9.57 9.75
C CYS A 150 2.90 11.06 10.05
N GLY A 151 3.06 11.90 9.02
CA GLY A 151 3.14 13.34 9.13
C GLY A 151 4.34 13.84 9.91
N PHE A 152 4.30 15.08 10.34
CA PHE A 152 5.39 15.72 11.07
C PHE A 152 5.10 15.83 12.56
N ASN A 153 6.15 15.87 13.39
CA ASN A 153 6.04 16.06 14.85
C ASN A 153 5.85 17.53 15.25
N ARG A 154 6.04 18.46 14.33
CA ARG A 154 5.84 19.92 14.42
C ARG A 154 5.63 20.47 13.02
N GLU A 155 5.33 21.76 12.93
CA GLU A 155 5.35 22.45 11.65
C GLU A 155 6.78 22.49 11.08
N VAL A 156 6.90 22.18 9.79
CA VAL A 156 8.17 22.09 9.05
C VAL A 156 8.02 22.93 7.79
N SER A 157 9.07 23.63 7.37
CA SER A 157 9.05 24.31 6.08
C SER A 157 9.49 23.36 4.95
N ALA A 158 9.05 23.63 3.72
CA ALA A 158 9.48 22.87 2.54
C ALA A 158 11.02 22.85 2.42
N GLN A 159 11.68 23.99 2.66
CA GLN A 159 13.14 24.06 2.62
C GLN A 159 13.80 23.20 3.70
N GLU A 160 13.30 23.25 4.94
CA GLU A 160 13.83 22.39 6.01
C GLU A 160 13.67 20.93 5.69
N PHE A 161 12.51 20.52 5.18
CA PHE A 161 12.26 19.13 4.80
C PHE A 161 13.19 18.67 3.69
N TYR A 162 13.35 19.48 2.64
CA TYR A 162 14.28 19.24 1.55
C TYR A 162 15.72 19.02 2.05
N ASP A 163 16.20 19.94 2.89
CA ASP A 163 17.56 19.86 3.45
C ASP A 163 17.76 18.60 4.30
N ARG A 164 16.74 18.19 5.07
CA ARG A 164 16.78 16.98 5.91
C ARG A 164 16.77 15.69 5.10
N CYS A 165 16.02 15.62 4.01
CA CYS A 165 16.08 14.47 3.11
C CYS A 165 17.49 14.29 2.54
N HIS A 166 18.14 15.38 2.10
CA HIS A 166 19.51 15.34 1.59
C HIS A 166 20.55 15.03 2.67
N ALA A 167 20.33 15.48 3.89
CA ALA A 167 21.22 15.20 5.03
C ALA A 167 21.02 13.81 5.66
N GLY A 168 19.95 13.07 5.27
CA GLY A 168 19.60 11.79 5.88
C GLY A 168 19.09 11.91 7.33
N THR A 169 18.49 13.05 7.68
CA THR A 169 18.00 13.36 9.05
C THR A 169 16.49 13.66 9.08
N VAL A 170 15.77 13.19 8.06
CA VAL A 170 14.34 13.45 7.91
C VAL A 170 13.51 12.86 9.06
N ASP A 171 13.95 11.76 9.64
CA ASP A 171 13.31 11.10 10.78
C ASP A 171 13.23 11.96 12.04
N GLU A 172 14.11 12.97 12.21
CA GLU A 172 14.07 13.90 13.33
C GLU A 172 12.82 14.81 13.34
N VAL A 173 12.18 15.00 12.18
CA VAL A 173 10.98 15.83 12.04
C VAL A 173 9.70 15.04 11.80
N LEU A 174 9.79 13.74 11.56
CA LEU A 174 8.62 12.88 11.38
C LEU A 174 7.95 12.58 12.74
N ASN A 175 6.62 12.51 12.73
CA ASN A 175 5.86 12.03 13.87
C ASN A 175 5.96 10.50 13.94
N VAL A 176 6.39 9.99 15.09
CA VAL A 176 6.62 8.55 15.32
C VAL A 176 5.45 7.96 16.09
N ILE A 177 4.94 6.85 15.60
CA ILE A 177 3.91 6.04 16.25
C ILE A 177 4.52 4.67 16.56
N GLU A 178 4.37 4.19 17.80
CA GLU A 178 4.66 2.81 18.19
C GLU A 178 3.40 1.97 17.99
N PRO A 179 3.30 1.24 16.86
CA PRO A 179 2.08 0.55 16.50
C PRO A 179 1.86 -0.71 17.35
N ARG A 180 0.58 -1.09 17.48
CA ARG A 180 0.17 -2.34 18.09
C ARG A 180 -0.87 -3.02 17.20
N LYS A 181 -0.95 -4.32 17.28
CA LYS A 181 -2.00 -5.08 16.60
C LYS A 181 -3.38 -4.47 16.85
N GLY A 182 -4.12 -4.24 15.80
CA GLY A 182 -5.46 -3.64 15.81
C GLY A 182 -5.49 -2.14 15.63
N ASP A 183 -4.33 -1.46 15.66
CA ASP A 183 -4.27 -0.03 15.37
C ASP A 183 -4.63 0.25 13.90
N VAL A 184 -5.22 1.41 13.66
CA VAL A 184 -5.62 1.88 12.33
C VAL A 184 -5.06 3.27 12.11
N ILE A 185 -4.45 3.49 10.95
CA ILE A 185 -4.01 4.81 10.51
C ILE A 185 -4.69 5.13 9.18
N PHE A 186 -5.24 6.34 9.09
CA PHE A 186 -5.70 6.91 7.84
C PHE A 186 -4.64 7.86 7.31
N ILE A 187 -4.05 7.52 6.18
CA ILE A 187 -3.02 8.30 5.49
C ILE A 187 -3.71 9.08 4.38
N THR A 188 -3.98 10.35 4.65
CA THR A 188 -4.55 11.25 3.66
C THR A 188 -3.49 11.67 2.63
N PRO A 189 -3.87 11.98 1.39
CA PRO A 189 -2.97 12.58 0.42
C PRO A 189 -2.20 13.77 1.02
N GLY A 190 -0.93 13.92 0.63
CA GLY A 190 -0.04 14.94 1.19
C GLY A 190 0.64 14.55 2.51
N THR A 191 0.19 13.50 3.19
CA THR A 191 0.80 13.03 4.45
C THR A 191 2.08 12.25 4.16
N VAL A 192 3.23 12.79 4.57
CA VAL A 192 4.51 12.08 4.52
C VAL A 192 4.47 10.90 5.48
N HIS A 193 4.82 9.71 5.01
CA HIS A 193 4.78 8.52 5.84
C HIS A 193 5.89 7.51 5.49
N ALA A 194 6.16 6.63 6.44
CA ALA A 194 7.11 5.53 6.32
C ALA A 194 6.83 4.48 7.41
N ALA A 195 7.54 3.36 7.37
CA ALA A 195 7.54 2.38 8.45
C ALA A 195 8.95 1.83 8.66
N ASP A 196 9.26 1.47 9.90
CA ASP A 196 10.48 0.75 10.27
C ASP A 196 10.12 -0.68 10.68
N GLY A 197 10.85 -1.65 10.21
CA GLY A 197 10.53 -3.06 10.12
C GLY A 197 9.85 -3.75 11.31
N GLY A 198 9.33 -4.93 11.02
CA GLY A 198 8.60 -5.76 11.97
C GLY A 198 7.09 -5.52 12.00
N LEU A 199 6.51 -5.14 10.87
CA LEU A 199 5.08 -4.88 10.74
C LEU A 199 4.42 -5.79 9.70
N LEU A 200 3.25 -6.29 10.04
CA LEU A 200 2.32 -6.90 9.09
C LEU A 200 1.07 -6.02 9.01
N ILE A 201 0.78 -5.50 7.83
CA ILE A 201 -0.27 -4.51 7.61
C ILE A 201 -1.26 -5.01 6.56
N ALA A 202 -2.55 -4.78 6.77
CA ALA A 202 -3.54 -4.77 5.72
C ALA A 202 -3.72 -3.31 5.26
N GLU A 203 -3.40 -3.07 3.99
CA GLU A 203 -3.53 -1.77 3.34
C GLU A 203 -4.74 -1.78 2.42
N ILE A 204 -5.63 -0.82 2.61
CA ILE A 204 -6.74 -0.54 1.71
C ILE A 204 -6.53 0.87 1.18
N GLN A 205 -6.36 1.01 -0.12
CA GLN A 205 -6.05 2.28 -0.77
C GLN A 205 -6.91 2.50 -2.01
N GLU A 206 -6.95 3.73 -2.49
CA GLU A 206 -7.46 4.02 -3.83
C GLU A 206 -6.66 3.27 -4.89
N SER A 207 -7.30 2.99 -6.04
CA SER A 207 -6.72 2.20 -7.14
C SER A 207 -5.65 2.99 -7.89
N SER A 208 -4.52 3.20 -7.21
CA SER A 208 -3.35 3.94 -7.70
C SER A 208 -2.07 3.33 -7.14
N ASP A 209 -1.03 3.17 -7.94
CA ASP A 209 0.32 2.79 -7.47
C ASP A 209 1.28 3.99 -7.46
N MET A 210 0.73 5.21 -7.51
CA MET A 210 1.51 6.43 -7.54
C MET A 210 2.17 6.71 -6.20
N THR A 211 3.50 6.67 -6.18
CA THR A 211 4.29 6.88 -4.98
C THR A 211 5.44 7.84 -5.25
N PHE A 212 5.44 8.99 -4.57
CA PHE A 212 6.59 9.87 -4.54
C PHE A 212 7.52 9.48 -3.40
N ARG A 213 8.63 8.86 -3.76
CA ARG A 213 9.68 8.49 -2.80
C ARG A 213 10.55 9.69 -2.50
N LEU A 214 10.59 10.11 -1.24
CA LEU A 214 11.27 11.32 -0.78
C LEU A 214 12.67 11.02 -0.23
N TYR A 215 12.81 9.87 0.46
CA TYR A 215 14.06 9.39 1.03
C TYR A 215 14.01 7.87 1.21
N ASP A 216 15.09 7.18 0.92
CA ASP A 216 15.14 5.71 0.93
C ASP A 216 16.16 5.12 1.91
N TRP A 217 16.42 5.84 3.01
CA TRP A 217 17.28 5.41 4.11
C TRP A 217 18.73 5.10 3.71
N GLY A 218 19.22 5.74 2.66
CA GLY A 218 20.55 5.55 2.11
C GLY A 218 20.65 4.46 1.04
N ARG A 219 19.56 3.69 0.77
CA ARG A 219 19.54 2.71 -0.33
C ARG A 219 19.69 3.36 -1.71
N GLU A 220 19.35 4.63 -1.84
CA GLU A 220 19.52 5.44 -3.05
C GLU A 220 20.99 5.57 -3.50
N PHE A 221 21.93 5.33 -2.59
CA PHE A 221 23.37 5.39 -2.89
C PHE A 221 23.99 4.03 -3.28
N ASP A 222 23.25 2.93 -3.11
CA ASP A 222 23.70 1.60 -3.49
C ASP A 222 23.19 1.25 -4.89
N PRO A 223 24.06 1.10 -5.90
CA PRO A 223 23.65 0.79 -7.27
C PRO A 223 22.81 -0.49 -7.44
N GLN A 224 22.86 -1.41 -6.46
CA GLN A 224 22.09 -2.67 -6.52
C GLN A 224 20.66 -2.51 -5.98
N THR A 225 20.43 -1.53 -5.11
CA THR A 225 19.13 -1.31 -4.45
C THR A 225 18.52 0.06 -4.72
N ALA A 226 19.27 0.94 -5.38
CA ALA A 226 18.85 2.32 -5.66
C ALA A 226 17.53 2.38 -6.41
N ARG A 227 16.62 3.18 -5.88
CA ARG A 227 15.34 3.51 -6.50
C ARG A 227 15.27 5.02 -6.75
N PRO A 228 14.61 5.48 -7.82
CA PRO A 228 14.43 6.91 -8.06
C PRO A 228 13.80 7.63 -6.87
N LEU A 229 14.29 8.81 -6.54
CA LEU A 229 13.66 9.76 -5.62
C LEU A 229 12.85 10.76 -6.42
N HIS A 230 11.77 11.28 -5.84
CA HIS A 230 10.79 12.19 -6.45
C HIS A 230 10.56 13.41 -5.57
N LEU A 231 11.62 13.86 -4.85
CA LEU A 231 11.50 14.92 -3.86
C LEU A 231 11.06 16.26 -4.48
N GLU A 232 11.61 16.59 -5.65
CA GLU A 232 11.29 17.85 -6.34
C GLU A 232 9.87 17.85 -6.89
N GLU A 233 9.39 16.70 -7.38
CA GLU A 233 8.04 16.53 -7.92
C GLU A 233 6.96 16.56 -6.84
N ALA A 234 7.34 16.23 -5.61
CA ALA A 234 6.40 16.09 -4.51
C ALA A 234 6.37 17.27 -3.54
N ILE A 235 7.34 18.18 -3.62
CA ILE A 235 7.52 19.23 -2.60
C ILE A 235 6.29 20.14 -2.41
N ASP A 236 5.50 20.32 -3.44
CA ASP A 236 4.32 21.18 -3.45
C ASP A 236 3.02 20.48 -3.01
N ILE A 237 3.04 19.15 -2.91
CA ILE A 237 1.87 18.36 -2.48
C ILE A 237 1.92 17.95 -1.00
N ILE A 238 3.07 18.17 -0.32
CA ILE A 238 3.27 17.76 1.06
C ILE A 238 2.50 18.68 2.02
N ASP A 239 1.77 18.06 2.95
CA ASP A 239 1.21 18.77 4.10
C ASP A 239 2.26 18.91 5.20
N TYR A 240 2.83 20.11 5.34
CA TYR A 240 3.90 20.43 6.28
C TYR A 240 3.44 20.72 7.71
N ARG A 241 2.13 20.61 7.98
CA ARG A 241 1.56 20.80 9.32
C ARG A 241 1.87 19.60 10.22
N PRO A 242 1.82 19.80 11.55
CA PRO A 242 1.91 18.67 12.48
C PRO A 242 0.84 17.61 12.20
N PHE A 243 1.20 16.35 12.44
CA PHE A 243 0.29 15.21 12.23
C PHE A 243 -1.02 15.39 13.01
N ASP A 244 -2.13 15.21 12.32
CA ASP A 244 -3.45 15.21 12.92
C ASP A 244 -3.71 13.86 13.62
N GLN A 245 -3.72 13.89 14.95
CA GLN A 245 -3.93 12.70 15.77
C GLN A 245 -5.31 12.03 15.55
N THR A 246 -6.27 12.70 14.91
CA THR A 246 -7.56 12.10 14.55
C THR A 246 -7.46 11.05 13.44
N GLN A 247 -6.36 11.09 12.68
CA GLN A 247 -6.05 10.09 11.65
C GLN A 247 -5.54 8.75 12.24
N PHE A 248 -5.23 8.72 13.53
CA PHE A 248 -4.79 7.51 14.22
C PHE A 248 -5.82 7.00 15.22
N ARG A 249 -6.22 5.74 15.09
CA ARG A 249 -7.13 5.07 16.00
C ARG A 249 -6.46 3.85 16.62
N LYS A 250 -6.33 3.85 17.94
CA LYS A 250 -5.86 2.67 18.69
C LYS A 250 -6.84 1.52 18.54
N GLY A 251 -6.30 0.35 18.29
CA GLY A 251 -7.06 -0.89 18.31
C GLY A 251 -7.58 -1.24 19.71
N PRO A 252 -8.54 -2.17 19.81
CA PRO A 252 -8.95 -2.71 21.09
C PRO A 252 -7.75 -3.37 21.77
N ALA A 253 -7.65 -3.25 23.10
CA ALA A 253 -6.65 -4.00 23.87
C ALA A 253 -6.98 -5.50 23.79
N TRP A 254 -6.30 -6.21 22.90
CA TRP A 254 -6.43 -7.67 22.79
C TRP A 254 -5.77 -8.31 24.01
N GLY A 255 -6.54 -8.91 24.88
CA GLY A 255 -6.04 -9.63 26.06
C GLY A 255 -6.59 -9.18 27.41
N SER A 256 -7.51 -8.23 27.47
CA SER A 256 -8.35 -8.03 28.65
C SER A 256 -9.63 -8.84 28.47
N GLU A 257 -9.52 -10.16 28.63
CA GLU A 257 -10.68 -10.93 29.04
C GLU A 257 -10.98 -10.54 30.52
N GLU A 258 -12.08 -9.81 30.76
CA GLU A 258 -12.82 -9.84 31.98
C GLU A 258 -13.92 -10.88 31.85
#